data_886358137634703827a00e8d885a097d
#
_entry.id   886358137634703827a00e8d885a097d
#
_cell.length_a   1.000
_cell.length_b   1.000
_cell.length_c   1.000
_cell.angle_alpha   90.00
_cell.angle_beta   90.00
_cell.angle_gamma   90.00
#
_symmetry.space_group_name_H-M   'P 1'
#
loop_
_entity.id
_entity.type
_entity.pdbx_description
1 polymer ?
#
loop_
_entity_poly.entity_id
_entity_poly.type
_entity_poly.pdbx_seq_one_letter_code
_entity_poly.pdbx_strand_id
1 'polypeptide(L)'
;MKIGVMVESFRKDFRGGVDMAAKIGAQGIQAYATGGTLGVDHVTDAQLREELDYVKSKGLVFSAICGDFGVGFMDPEKNKVYVEKSMRVLDLAKKLECNVVTTHIGTVPVEECATKEIMRKACRTLAEYADSIGSAFAVETGPELGKTLGNFLDSLGAGGVRVNFDPANLVMCAGDRPENALKYIGKYVVHTHAKDGIKLRASYEGDVTVSPLAKDHADMVQMGRAYLELPLGKGDVDFDVYIPALAATGFDGFLTIEREVGQNPVDDITMAADFLREKLAKFNLG
;
A
#
# COMPACT_ATOMS: atom_id res chain seq x y z
N MET A 1 -9.47 -0.37 -14.45
CA MET A 1 -8.57 -0.79 -13.34
C MET A 1 -8.41 -2.30 -13.32
N LYS A 2 -7.36 -2.81 -12.68
CA LYS A 2 -7.01 -4.24 -12.65
C LYS A 2 -7.02 -4.75 -11.22
N ILE A 3 -7.18 -6.07 -11.02
CA ILE A 3 -7.09 -6.67 -9.70
C ILE A 3 -5.67 -7.20 -9.48
N GLY A 4 -5.04 -6.74 -8.41
CA GLY A 4 -3.79 -7.26 -7.90
C GLY A 4 -3.99 -7.98 -6.57
N VAL A 5 -2.93 -8.64 -6.08
CA VAL A 5 -2.90 -9.23 -4.74
C VAL A 5 -1.48 -9.24 -4.18
N MET A 6 -1.34 -8.97 -2.89
CA MET A 6 -0.10 -9.19 -2.16
C MET A 6 0.04 -10.69 -1.88
N VAL A 7 1.07 -11.32 -2.44
CA VAL A 7 1.20 -12.79 -2.40
C VAL A 7 1.40 -13.33 -0.99
N GLU A 8 2.05 -12.58 -0.11
CA GLU A 8 2.25 -12.95 1.29
C GLU A 8 0.93 -12.99 2.08
N SER A 9 -0.11 -12.27 1.64
CA SER A 9 -1.43 -12.33 2.26
C SER A 9 -2.05 -13.72 2.22
N PHE A 10 -1.66 -14.57 1.27
CA PHE A 10 -2.09 -15.99 1.23
C PHE A 10 -1.43 -16.86 2.31
N ARG A 11 -0.39 -16.36 3.00
CA ARG A 11 0.40 -17.11 4.00
C ARG A 11 0.97 -18.42 3.44
N LYS A 12 1.48 -18.36 2.21
CA LYS A 12 2.17 -19.42 1.48
C LYS A 12 3.59 -18.96 1.14
N ASP A 13 4.41 -19.88 0.64
CA ASP A 13 5.65 -19.49 -0.02
C ASP A 13 5.36 -18.65 -1.27
N PHE A 14 6.37 -17.99 -1.80
CA PHE A 14 6.21 -17.05 -2.91
C PHE A 14 5.46 -17.66 -4.10
N ARG A 15 5.92 -18.82 -4.61
CA ARG A 15 5.29 -19.47 -5.78
C ARG A 15 3.89 -19.98 -5.46
N GLY A 16 3.65 -20.48 -4.25
CA GLY A 16 2.30 -20.83 -3.80
C GLY A 16 1.36 -19.65 -3.74
N GLY A 17 1.85 -18.46 -3.34
CA GLY A 17 1.09 -17.20 -3.42
C GLY A 17 0.79 -16.78 -4.87
N VAL A 18 1.78 -16.89 -5.76
CA VAL A 18 1.61 -16.62 -7.20
C VAL A 18 0.56 -17.55 -7.84
N ASP A 19 0.60 -18.85 -7.52
CA ASP A 19 -0.39 -19.81 -8.01
C ASP A 19 -1.81 -19.47 -7.53
N MET A 20 -1.94 -19.06 -6.28
CA MET A 20 -3.23 -18.62 -5.75
C MET A 20 -3.72 -17.34 -6.41
N ALA A 21 -2.82 -16.36 -6.66
CA ALA A 21 -3.15 -15.14 -7.38
C ALA A 21 -3.71 -15.45 -8.79
N ALA A 22 -3.05 -16.33 -9.54
CA ALA A 22 -3.53 -16.79 -10.83
C ALA A 22 -4.89 -17.50 -10.72
N LYS A 23 -5.06 -18.37 -9.71
CA LYS A 23 -6.30 -19.14 -9.50
C LYS A 23 -7.51 -18.25 -9.23
N ILE A 24 -7.35 -17.17 -8.47
CA ILE A 24 -8.43 -16.19 -8.22
C ILE A 24 -8.64 -15.23 -9.40
N GLY A 25 -7.86 -15.34 -10.48
CA GLY A 25 -7.96 -14.48 -11.66
C GLY A 25 -7.46 -13.06 -11.42
N ALA A 26 -6.47 -12.86 -10.55
CA ALA A 26 -5.73 -11.62 -10.46
C ALA A 26 -4.93 -11.37 -11.75
N GLN A 27 -4.60 -10.11 -12.01
CA GLN A 27 -3.84 -9.70 -13.20
C GLN A 27 -2.43 -9.24 -12.82
N GLY A 28 -2.21 -8.93 -11.54
CA GLY A 28 -0.91 -8.56 -11.01
C GLY A 28 -0.70 -9.02 -9.58
N ILE A 29 0.57 -8.99 -9.18
CA ILE A 29 0.98 -9.31 -7.81
C ILE A 29 1.84 -8.19 -7.23
N GLN A 30 1.77 -8.04 -5.92
CA GLN A 30 2.75 -7.33 -5.11
C GLN A 30 3.46 -8.34 -4.23
N ALA A 31 4.77 -8.16 -4.02
CA ALA A 31 5.59 -9.06 -3.20
C ALA A 31 6.65 -8.29 -2.42
N TYR A 32 7.05 -8.80 -1.25
CA TYR A 32 8.11 -8.22 -0.43
C TYR A 32 9.50 -8.48 -1.03
N ALA A 33 10.33 -7.42 -1.08
CA ALA A 33 11.77 -7.50 -1.39
C ALA A 33 12.65 -7.23 -0.18
N THR A 34 12.09 -7.08 1.01
CA THR A 34 12.84 -6.86 2.26
C THR A 34 13.27 -8.16 2.94
N GLY A 35 12.80 -9.30 2.44
CA GLY A 35 13.11 -10.64 2.90
C GLY A 35 12.54 -11.71 1.98
N GLY A 36 12.58 -12.97 2.40
CA GLY A 36 12.01 -14.09 1.64
C GLY A 36 12.71 -14.31 0.28
N THR A 37 11.95 -14.80 -0.70
CA THR A 37 12.46 -15.21 -2.02
C THR A 37 13.10 -14.06 -2.81
N LEU A 38 12.55 -12.85 -2.73
CA LEU A 38 13.02 -11.67 -3.44
C LEU A 38 13.89 -10.73 -2.58
N GLY A 39 14.35 -11.19 -1.40
CA GLY A 39 15.07 -10.35 -0.45
C GLY A 39 16.32 -9.69 -1.05
N VAL A 40 16.33 -8.36 -1.11
CA VAL A 40 17.34 -7.53 -1.79
C VAL A 40 18.77 -7.70 -1.28
N ASP A 41 18.93 -8.22 -0.07
CA ASP A 41 20.25 -8.43 0.54
C ASP A 41 20.91 -9.75 0.08
N HIS A 42 20.18 -10.66 -0.59
CA HIS A 42 20.74 -11.98 -0.96
C HIS A 42 20.30 -12.52 -2.32
N VAL A 43 19.22 -11.98 -2.93
CA VAL A 43 18.72 -12.48 -4.20
C VAL A 43 19.68 -12.16 -5.33
N THR A 44 19.91 -13.13 -6.21
CA THR A 44 20.75 -12.97 -7.41
C THR A 44 19.92 -12.59 -8.63
N ASP A 45 20.55 -11.99 -9.65
CA ASP A 45 19.89 -11.67 -10.92
C ASP A 45 19.32 -12.91 -11.63
N ALA A 46 19.96 -14.06 -11.47
CA ALA A 46 19.46 -15.31 -12.03
C ALA A 46 18.16 -15.76 -11.35
N GLN A 47 18.10 -15.66 -10.02
CA GLN A 47 16.89 -15.96 -9.26
C GLN A 47 15.76 -14.95 -9.57
N LEU A 48 16.05 -13.65 -9.66
CA LEU A 48 15.05 -12.66 -10.06
C LEU A 48 14.45 -12.97 -11.42
N ARG A 49 15.27 -13.39 -12.39
CA ARG A 49 14.80 -13.78 -13.73
C ARG A 49 13.93 -15.03 -13.67
N GLU A 50 14.32 -16.02 -12.90
CA GLU A 50 13.55 -17.26 -12.72
C GLU A 50 12.16 -16.96 -12.12
N GLU A 51 12.08 -16.10 -11.10
CA GLU A 51 10.80 -15.73 -10.48
C GLU A 51 9.96 -14.85 -11.40
N LEU A 52 10.56 -13.94 -12.16
CA LEU A 52 9.86 -13.16 -13.18
C LEU A 52 9.24 -14.07 -14.25
N ASP A 53 10.02 -15.03 -14.77
CA ASP A 53 9.54 -16.00 -15.78
C ASP A 53 8.41 -16.86 -15.19
N TYR A 54 8.52 -17.25 -13.92
CA TYR A 54 7.46 -18.00 -13.24
C TYR A 54 6.15 -17.17 -13.15
N VAL A 55 6.22 -15.93 -12.70
CA VAL A 55 5.06 -15.02 -12.61
C VAL A 55 4.42 -14.83 -13.99
N LYS A 56 5.24 -14.58 -15.02
CA LYS A 56 4.77 -14.43 -16.40
C LYS A 56 4.13 -15.71 -16.95
N SER A 57 4.65 -16.90 -16.59
CA SER A 57 4.08 -18.18 -16.99
C SER A 57 2.66 -18.41 -16.47
N LYS A 58 2.27 -17.70 -15.40
CA LYS A 58 0.92 -17.70 -14.83
C LYS A 58 0.02 -16.60 -15.42
N GLY A 59 0.50 -15.83 -16.39
CA GLY A 59 -0.24 -14.70 -16.97
C GLY A 59 -0.30 -13.45 -16.06
N LEU A 60 0.58 -13.38 -15.07
CA LEU A 60 0.64 -12.28 -14.10
C LEU A 60 1.79 -11.32 -14.39
N VAL A 61 1.72 -10.12 -13.81
CA VAL A 61 2.81 -9.15 -13.78
C VAL A 61 3.08 -8.72 -12.34
N PHE A 62 4.27 -8.20 -12.06
CA PHE A 62 4.49 -7.47 -10.81
C PHE A 62 3.83 -6.08 -10.92
N SER A 63 2.81 -5.83 -10.10
CA SER A 63 2.13 -4.53 -10.00
C SER A 63 2.90 -3.54 -9.11
N ALA A 64 3.55 -4.07 -8.08
CA ALA A 64 4.45 -3.35 -7.19
C ALA A 64 5.39 -4.31 -6.46
N ILE A 65 6.48 -3.77 -5.94
CA ILE A 65 7.40 -4.45 -5.02
C ILE A 65 7.33 -3.74 -3.65
N CYS A 66 7.12 -4.50 -2.59
CA CYS A 66 7.15 -3.92 -1.24
C CYS A 66 8.59 -3.84 -0.73
N GLY A 67 9.05 -2.61 -0.53
CA GLY A 67 10.37 -2.26 0.00
C GLY A 67 10.33 -1.74 1.43
N ASP A 68 9.30 -2.07 2.20
CA ASP A 68 9.14 -1.62 3.57
C ASP A 68 10.01 -2.42 4.54
N PHE A 69 11.03 -1.76 5.09
CA PHE A 69 11.92 -2.32 6.12
C PHE A 69 11.38 -2.13 7.55
N GLY A 70 10.21 -1.54 7.73
CA GLY A 70 9.58 -1.30 9.03
C GLY A 70 10.25 -0.23 9.90
N VAL A 71 11.06 0.66 9.32
CA VAL A 71 11.85 1.65 10.08
C VAL A 71 11.46 3.11 9.82
N GLY A 72 10.79 3.38 8.70
CA GLY A 72 10.51 4.75 8.26
C GLY A 72 11.78 5.57 7.98
N PHE A 73 11.62 6.89 7.84
CA PHE A 73 12.73 7.81 7.51
C PHE A 73 12.88 8.97 8.50
N MET A 74 12.49 8.77 9.75
CA MET A 74 12.52 9.78 10.81
C MET A 74 13.88 9.88 11.53
N ASP A 75 14.76 8.91 11.36
CA ASP A 75 16.05 8.79 12.05
C ASP A 75 17.19 8.99 11.05
N PRO A 76 18.02 10.06 11.20
CA PRO A 76 19.08 10.36 10.26
C PRO A 76 20.20 9.29 10.21
N GLU A 77 20.44 8.56 11.32
CA GLU A 77 21.44 7.50 11.31
C GLU A 77 20.93 6.26 10.57
N LYS A 78 19.67 5.89 10.77
CA LYS A 78 19.04 4.81 10.01
C LYS A 78 18.93 5.16 8.53
N ASN A 79 18.66 6.41 8.19
CA ASN A 79 18.53 6.85 6.80
C ASN A 79 19.82 6.63 5.99
N LYS A 80 21.01 6.65 6.60
CA LYS A 80 22.28 6.34 5.92
C LYS A 80 22.29 4.94 5.30
N VAL A 81 21.58 4.00 5.90
CA VAL A 81 21.50 2.61 5.44
C VAL A 81 20.25 2.37 4.60
N TYR A 82 19.10 2.82 5.10
CA TYR A 82 17.81 2.44 4.49
C TYR A 82 17.46 3.23 3.21
N VAL A 83 18.02 4.43 3.01
CA VAL A 83 17.91 5.14 1.72
C VAL A 83 18.64 4.34 0.63
N GLU A 84 19.87 3.87 0.89
CA GLU A 84 20.61 3.04 -0.06
C GLU A 84 19.91 1.70 -0.31
N LYS A 85 19.41 1.04 0.73
CA LYS A 85 18.63 -0.20 0.57
C LYS A 85 17.37 0.02 -0.27
N SER A 86 16.67 1.12 -0.07
CA SER A 86 15.49 1.46 -0.86
C SER A 86 15.83 1.70 -2.33
N MET A 87 16.97 2.33 -2.64
CA MET A 87 17.46 2.45 -4.03
C MET A 87 17.74 1.07 -4.65
N ARG A 88 18.34 0.15 -3.90
CA ARG A 88 18.56 -1.22 -4.36
C ARG A 88 17.25 -1.98 -4.62
N VAL A 89 16.19 -1.72 -3.82
CA VAL A 89 14.85 -2.28 -4.10
C VAL A 89 14.25 -1.68 -5.36
N LEU A 90 14.44 -0.38 -5.62
CA LEU A 90 14.03 0.25 -6.88
C LEU A 90 14.72 -0.40 -8.09
N ASP A 91 16.03 -0.68 -8.00
CA ASP A 91 16.77 -1.39 -9.05
C ASP A 91 16.30 -2.84 -9.22
N LEU A 92 16.01 -3.52 -8.11
CA LEU A 92 15.45 -4.87 -8.12
C LEU A 92 14.08 -4.88 -8.83
N ALA A 93 13.22 -3.93 -8.51
CA ALA A 93 11.91 -3.81 -9.13
C ALA A 93 12.02 -3.63 -10.66
N LYS A 94 12.98 -2.83 -11.15
CA LYS A 94 13.27 -2.70 -12.59
C LYS A 94 13.61 -4.05 -13.23
N LYS A 95 14.41 -4.90 -12.55
CA LYS A 95 14.76 -6.25 -13.05
C LYS A 95 13.54 -7.17 -13.10
N LEU A 96 12.52 -6.92 -12.28
CA LEU A 96 11.23 -7.61 -12.30
C LEU A 96 10.19 -6.94 -13.24
N GLU A 97 10.63 -6.03 -14.11
CA GLU A 97 9.78 -5.27 -15.03
C GLU A 97 8.68 -4.46 -14.29
N CYS A 98 8.96 -4.06 -13.06
CA CYS A 98 8.08 -3.27 -12.21
C CYS A 98 8.68 -1.88 -11.98
N ASN A 99 7.83 -0.84 -12.04
CA ASN A 99 8.26 0.55 -11.83
C ASN A 99 7.72 1.15 -10.53
N VAL A 100 7.14 0.34 -9.63
CA VAL A 100 6.56 0.82 -8.38
C VAL A 100 7.16 0.05 -7.21
N VAL A 101 7.74 0.77 -6.25
CA VAL A 101 8.16 0.24 -4.95
C VAL A 101 7.33 0.89 -3.87
N THR A 102 6.61 0.09 -3.09
CA THR A 102 5.77 0.58 -1.98
C THR A 102 6.53 0.53 -0.65
N THR A 103 6.23 1.46 0.26
CA THR A 103 6.87 1.54 1.57
C THR A 103 6.09 2.44 2.53
N HIS A 104 6.33 2.26 3.83
CA HIS A 104 5.99 3.27 4.84
C HIS A 104 7.20 4.18 5.10
N ILE A 105 6.95 5.47 5.32
CA ILE A 105 8.00 6.45 5.63
C ILE A 105 7.99 6.90 7.10
N GLY A 106 7.08 6.36 7.89
CA GLY A 106 6.74 6.84 9.22
C GLY A 106 5.66 7.93 9.17
N THR A 107 5.24 8.41 10.33
CA THR A 107 4.18 9.45 10.42
C THR A 107 4.75 10.82 10.07
N VAL A 108 4.18 11.47 9.06
CA VAL A 108 4.55 12.83 8.67
C VAL A 108 4.01 13.83 9.70
N PRO A 109 4.86 14.60 10.40
CA PRO A 109 4.40 15.63 11.33
C PRO A 109 3.58 16.72 10.64
N VAL A 110 2.52 17.18 11.29
CA VAL A 110 1.70 18.30 10.78
C VAL A 110 2.55 19.56 10.71
N GLU A 111 3.19 19.89 11.83
CA GLU A 111 4.00 21.10 11.96
C GLU A 111 5.42 20.91 11.39
N GLU A 112 6.04 22.00 10.96
CA GLU A 112 7.44 22.00 10.58
C GLU A 112 8.32 21.75 11.81
N CYS A 113 9.18 20.74 11.74
CA CYS A 113 10.08 20.33 12.82
C CYS A 113 11.30 19.58 12.26
N ALA A 114 12.29 19.32 13.13
CA ALA A 114 13.52 18.63 12.75
C ALA A 114 13.22 17.24 12.13
N THR A 115 12.30 16.49 12.70
CA THR A 115 11.90 15.17 12.17
C THR A 115 11.36 15.26 10.76
N LYS A 116 10.47 16.21 10.49
CA LYS A 116 9.90 16.41 9.15
C LYS A 116 10.97 16.78 8.12
N GLU A 117 11.96 17.58 8.53
CA GLU A 117 13.08 17.93 7.65
C GLU A 117 14.00 16.72 7.38
N ILE A 118 14.23 15.86 8.36
CA ILE A 118 14.97 14.60 8.19
C ILE A 118 14.23 13.70 7.16
N MET A 119 12.93 13.54 7.32
CA MET A 119 12.09 12.79 6.38
C MET A 119 12.13 13.40 4.99
N ARG A 120 12.01 14.73 4.89
CA ARG A 120 12.02 15.46 3.60
C ARG A 120 13.31 15.24 2.85
N LYS A 121 14.47 15.30 3.54
CA LYS A 121 15.77 15.05 2.94
C LYS A 121 15.89 13.63 2.39
N ALA A 122 15.51 12.61 3.16
CA ALA A 122 15.54 11.22 2.72
C ALA A 122 14.60 10.97 1.54
N CYS A 123 13.35 11.44 1.64
CA CYS A 123 12.37 11.29 0.57
C CYS A 123 12.76 12.04 -0.72
N ARG A 124 13.37 13.22 -0.62
CA ARG A 124 13.88 13.94 -1.81
C ARG A 124 14.97 13.15 -2.51
N THR A 125 15.93 12.60 -1.76
CA THR A 125 17.00 11.76 -2.32
C THR A 125 16.42 10.53 -3.05
N LEU A 126 15.40 9.88 -2.46
CA LEU A 126 14.72 8.75 -3.10
C LEU A 126 13.87 9.17 -4.30
N ALA A 127 13.25 10.36 -4.24
CA ALA A 127 12.50 10.90 -5.37
C ALA A 127 13.38 11.17 -6.58
N GLU A 128 14.52 11.85 -6.39
CA GLU A 128 15.51 12.12 -7.43
C GLU A 128 16.06 10.82 -8.05
N TYR A 129 16.34 9.81 -7.20
CA TYR A 129 16.79 8.51 -7.68
C TYR A 129 15.71 7.80 -8.51
N ALA A 130 14.48 7.71 -7.99
CA ALA A 130 13.37 7.07 -8.67
C ALA A 130 13.06 7.76 -10.02
N ASP A 131 13.07 9.10 -10.05
CA ASP A 131 12.93 9.87 -11.30
C ASP A 131 14.04 9.52 -12.31
N SER A 132 15.29 9.37 -11.86
CA SER A 132 16.44 9.09 -12.73
C SER A 132 16.35 7.74 -13.46
N ILE A 133 15.63 6.76 -12.88
CA ILE A 133 15.46 5.43 -13.44
C ILE A 133 14.03 5.17 -13.97
N GLY A 134 13.18 6.20 -13.99
CA GLY A 134 11.79 6.09 -14.44
C GLY A 134 10.96 5.13 -13.58
N SER A 135 11.07 5.25 -12.26
CA SER A 135 10.34 4.48 -11.26
C SER A 135 9.61 5.39 -10.29
N ALA A 136 8.78 4.81 -9.44
CA ALA A 136 8.07 5.48 -8.36
C ALA A 136 8.38 4.80 -7.02
N PHE A 137 8.78 5.60 -6.03
CA PHE A 137 8.87 5.22 -4.64
C PHE A 137 7.56 5.63 -3.95
N ALA A 138 6.63 4.69 -3.84
CA ALA A 138 5.25 4.95 -3.48
C ALA A 138 5.04 4.81 -1.97
N VAL A 139 4.89 5.94 -1.29
CA VAL A 139 4.61 5.97 0.15
C VAL A 139 3.18 5.55 0.42
N GLU A 140 3.00 4.66 1.38
CA GLU A 140 1.68 4.20 1.76
C GLU A 140 0.97 5.23 2.63
N THR A 141 -0.32 5.44 2.36
CA THR A 141 -1.17 6.22 3.26
C THR A 141 -1.25 5.53 4.62
N GLY A 142 -1.14 6.30 5.67
CA GLY A 142 -0.98 5.79 7.02
C GLY A 142 -1.70 6.63 8.08
N PRO A 143 -1.04 6.94 9.18
CA PRO A 143 -1.67 7.58 10.32
C PRO A 143 -1.96 9.08 10.14
N GLU A 144 -1.40 9.74 9.13
CA GLU A 144 -1.68 11.14 8.84
C GLU A 144 -2.83 11.33 7.86
N LEU A 145 -3.47 12.49 7.93
CA LEU A 145 -4.50 12.91 6.98
C LEU A 145 -3.91 13.06 5.57
N GLY A 146 -4.70 12.76 4.53
CA GLY A 146 -4.30 12.95 3.13
C GLY A 146 -3.79 14.35 2.83
N LYS A 147 -4.35 15.39 3.48
CA LYS A 147 -3.86 16.77 3.36
C LYS A 147 -2.42 16.93 3.87
N THR A 148 -2.09 16.32 5.01
CA THR A 148 -0.73 16.39 5.60
C THR A 148 0.27 15.72 4.68
N LEU A 149 -0.03 14.52 4.20
CA LEU A 149 0.81 13.80 3.24
C LEU A 149 0.95 14.59 1.92
N GLY A 150 -0.14 15.14 1.37
CA GLY A 150 -0.10 15.93 0.14
C GLY A 150 0.80 17.14 0.25
N ASN A 151 0.69 17.92 1.33
CA ASN A 151 1.57 19.08 1.59
C ASN A 151 3.04 18.65 1.73
N PHE A 152 3.31 17.51 2.35
CA PHE A 152 4.67 16.97 2.46
C PHE A 152 5.23 16.61 1.07
N LEU A 153 4.48 15.90 0.25
CA LEU A 153 4.89 15.52 -1.11
C LEU A 153 5.12 16.75 -1.99
N ASP A 154 4.24 17.76 -1.92
CA ASP A 154 4.42 19.04 -2.63
C ASP A 154 5.74 19.74 -2.24
N SER A 155 6.22 19.55 -1.00
CA SER A 155 7.46 20.16 -0.50
C SER A 155 8.74 19.46 -0.94
N LEU A 156 8.66 18.28 -1.57
CA LEU A 156 9.85 17.52 -1.99
C LEU A 156 10.56 18.15 -3.19
N GLY A 157 9.83 18.79 -4.09
CA GLY A 157 10.41 19.42 -5.30
C GLY A 157 10.93 18.42 -6.33
N ALA A 158 10.58 17.13 -6.21
CA ALA A 158 10.93 16.05 -7.14
C ALA A 158 9.73 15.08 -7.25
N GLY A 159 9.62 14.39 -8.38
CA GLY A 159 8.41 13.65 -8.75
C GLY A 159 8.41 12.17 -8.39
N GLY A 160 9.56 11.57 -8.13
CA GLY A 160 9.72 10.11 -7.99
C GLY A 160 9.15 9.51 -6.71
N VAL A 161 8.88 10.32 -5.66
CA VAL A 161 8.07 9.85 -4.52
C VAL A 161 6.61 10.07 -4.85
N ARG A 162 5.84 8.99 -4.80
CA ARG A 162 4.44 8.87 -5.18
C ARG A 162 3.63 8.28 -4.02
N VAL A 163 2.40 7.86 -4.27
CA VAL A 163 1.51 7.30 -3.26
C VAL A 163 1.07 5.88 -3.65
N ASN A 164 1.24 4.97 -2.69
CA ASN A 164 0.48 3.74 -2.58
C ASN A 164 -0.74 4.04 -1.70
N PHE A 165 -1.92 4.07 -2.29
CA PHE A 165 -3.12 4.50 -1.60
C PHE A 165 -3.82 3.33 -0.91
N ASP A 166 -3.73 3.26 0.41
CA ASP A 166 -4.51 2.33 1.23
C ASP A 166 -5.70 3.08 1.86
N PRO A 167 -6.94 2.79 1.43
CA PRO A 167 -8.12 3.44 1.95
C PRO A 167 -8.44 3.05 3.39
N ALA A 168 -8.09 1.82 3.81
CA ALA A 168 -8.37 1.33 5.15
C ALA A 168 -7.47 1.98 6.19
N ASN A 169 -6.19 2.21 5.88
CA ASN A 169 -5.28 2.91 6.79
C ASN A 169 -5.76 4.34 7.09
N LEU A 170 -6.35 5.02 6.10
CA LEU A 170 -6.96 6.33 6.32
C LEU A 170 -8.14 6.25 7.31
N VAL A 171 -9.03 5.28 7.11
CA VAL A 171 -10.20 5.10 7.99
C VAL A 171 -9.79 4.62 9.39
N MET A 172 -8.95 3.60 9.45
CA MET A 172 -8.56 2.94 10.70
C MET A 172 -7.64 3.81 11.56
N CYS A 173 -6.66 4.47 10.94
CA CYS A 173 -5.57 5.13 11.65
C CYS A 173 -5.71 6.65 11.67
N ALA A 174 -5.89 7.28 10.51
CA ALA A 174 -5.97 8.73 10.39
C ALA A 174 -7.34 9.30 10.81
N GLY A 175 -8.41 8.53 10.68
CA GLY A 175 -9.78 9.03 10.77
C GLY A 175 -10.15 9.94 9.60
N ASP A 176 -9.52 9.72 8.44
CA ASP A 176 -9.83 10.41 7.19
C ASP A 176 -10.71 9.55 6.30
N ARG A 177 -11.41 10.16 5.37
CA ARG A 177 -12.18 9.45 4.36
C ARG A 177 -11.39 9.38 3.06
N PRO A 178 -11.31 8.21 2.40
CA PRO A 178 -10.53 8.04 1.18
C PRO A 178 -10.81 9.10 0.10
N GLU A 179 -12.10 9.40 -0.14
CA GLU A 179 -12.52 10.40 -1.12
C GLU A 179 -12.11 11.83 -0.75
N ASN A 180 -11.88 12.12 0.52
CA ASN A 180 -11.35 13.40 0.96
C ASN A 180 -9.82 13.48 0.77
N ALA A 181 -9.12 12.41 1.15
CA ALA A 181 -7.67 12.31 0.97
C ALA A 181 -7.28 12.45 -0.51
N LEU A 182 -8.03 11.82 -1.43
CA LEU A 182 -7.79 11.91 -2.88
C LEU A 182 -7.80 13.34 -3.42
N LYS A 183 -8.49 14.28 -2.80
CA LYS A 183 -8.45 15.70 -3.21
C LYS A 183 -7.06 16.32 -3.09
N TYR A 184 -6.22 15.81 -2.19
CA TYR A 184 -4.87 16.31 -1.92
C TYR A 184 -3.78 15.44 -2.53
N ILE A 185 -3.94 14.11 -2.51
CA ILE A 185 -2.91 13.17 -2.92
C ILE A 185 -3.25 12.38 -4.19
N GLY A 186 -4.44 12.56 -4.78
CA GLY A 186 -4.88 11.80 -5.96
C GLY A 186 -3.91 11.92 -7.15
N LYS A 187 -3.30 13.11 -7.37
CA LYS A 187 -2.30 13.34 -8.42
C LYS A 187 -1.00 12.53 -8.25
N TYR A 188 -0.77 11.98 -7.05
CA TYR A 188 0.41 11.19 -6.72
C TYR A 188 0.16 9.69 -6.76
N VAL A 189 -1.10 9.23 -6.81
CA VAL A 189 -1.43 7.81 -6.72
C VAL A 189 -0.92 7.06 -7.94
N VAL A 190 -0.08 6.05 -7.69
CA VAL A 190 0.47 5.14 -8.72
C VAL A 190 0.16 3.67 -8.41
N HIS A 191 -0.23 3.36 -7.19
CA HIS A 191 -0.63 2.05 -6.73
C HIS A 191 -1.66 2.18 -5.61
N THR A 192 -2.47 1.14 -5.39
CA THR A 192 -3.43 1.13 -4.30
C THR A 192 -3.49 -0.23 -3.63
N HIS A 193 -3.81 -0.24 -2.33
CA HIS A 193 -4.30 -1.44 -1.67
C HIS A 193 -5.84 -1.48 -1.71
N ALA A 194 -6.38 -2.66 -1.83
CA ALA A 194 -7.77 -2.96 -1.57
C ALA A 194 -7.84 -3.67 -0.21
N LYS A 195 -8.11 -2.88 0.80
CA LYS A 195 -8.15 -3.25 2.21
C LYS A 195 -9.34 -2.56 2.86
N ASP A 196 -9.88 -3.12 3.92
CA ASP A 196 -11.01 -2.57 4.66
C ASP A 196 -10.86 -2.80 6.15
N GLY A 197 -11.50 -1.98 6.94
CA GLY A 197 -11.44 -2.07 8.38
C GLY A 197 -12.20 -0.96 9.08
N ILE A 198 -12.11 -0.97 10.39
CA ILE A 198 -12.83 -0.03 11.25
C ILE A 198 -11.91 0.55 12.33
N LYS A 199 -12.19 1.78 12.72
CA LYS A 199 -11.60 2.40 13.90
C LYS A 199 -12.39 2.04 15.15
N LEU A 200 -11.74 1.43 16.13
CA LEU A 200 -12.39 0.92 17.34
C LEU A 200 -12.41 1.92 18.49
N ARG A 201 -11.43 2.84 18.56
CA ARG A 201 -11.26 3.75 19.69
C ARG A 201 -10.97 5.17 19.22
N ALA A 202 -11.50 6.13 19.96
CA ALA A 202 -11.17 7.53 19.79
C ALA A 202 -9.66 7.79 20.00
N SER A 203 -9.09 8.62 19.14
CA SER A 203 -7.70 9.07 19.24
C SER A 203 -7.59 10.32 20.14
N TYR A 204 -8.68 11.05 20.31
CA TYR A 204 -8.81 12.25 21.16
C TYR A 204 -10.26 12.41 21.61
N GLU A 205 -10.50 13.26 22.59
CA GLU A 205 -11.85 13.57 23.08
C GLU A 205 -12.69 14.25 21.99
N GLY A 206 -13.89 13.69 21.74
CA GLY A 206 -14.78 14.18 20.66
C GLY A 206 -14.45 13.62 19.27
N ASP A 207 -13.61 12.61 19.17
CA ASP A 207 -13.32 11.92 17.91
C ASP A 207 -14.58 11.19 17.37
N VAL A 208 -15.16 11.76 16.33
CA VAL A 208 -16.38 11.24 15.68
C VAL A 208 -16.08 10.18 14.62
N THR A 209 -14.81 9.80 14.44
CA THR A 209 -14.39 8.82 13.43
C THR A 209 -14.37 7.38 13.93
N VAL A 210 -14.74 7.15 15.20
CA VAL A 210 -14.94 5.80 15.72
C VAL A 210 -16.12 5.14 15.00
N SER A 211 -15.88 3.92 14.53
CA SER A 211 -16.88 3.17 13.76
C SER A 211 -18.13 2.85 14.58
N PRO A 212 -19.31 2.99 14.01
CA PRO A 212 -20.55 2.45 14.61
C PRO A 212 -20.48 0.91 14.80
N LEU A 213 -19.66 0.21 14.00
CA LEU A 213 -19.46 -1.23 14.10
C LEU A 213 -18.57 -1.64 15.28
N ALA A 214 -17.86 -0.71 15.92
CA ALA A 214 -16.99 -1.00 17.06
C ALA A 214 -17.73 -1.68 18.23
N LYS A 215 -19.02 -1.42 18.39
CA LYS A 215 -19.89 -2.07 19.39
C LYS A 215 -19.99 -3.59 19.21
N ASP A 216 -19.90 -4.06 17.95
CA ASP A 216 -20.00 -5.47 17.60
C ASP A 216 -18.67 -6.22 17.83
N HIS A 217 -17.59 -5.45 18.16
CA HIS A 217 -16.24 -5.93 18.44
C HIS A 217 -15.75 -5.47 19.83
N ALA A 218 -16.64 -5.50 20.82
CA ALA A 218 -16.36 -5.02 22.17
C ALA A 218 -15.19 -5.77 22.85
N ASP A 219 -14.98 -7.03 22.52
CA ASP A 219 -13.85 -7.84 22.95
C ASP A 219 -12.51 -7.26 22.46
N MET A 220 -12.41 -6.84 21.21
CA MET A 220 -11.23 -6.19 20.64
C MET A 220 -10.96 -4.82 21.27
N VAL A 221 -12.03 -4.07 21.56
CA VAL A 221 -11.93 -2.80 22.30
C VAL A 221 -11.40 -3.03 23.71
N GLN A 222 -11.88 -4.06 24.43
CA GLN A 222 -11.41 -4.44 25.75
C GLN A 222 -9.94 -4.89 25.74
N MET A 223 -9.48 -5.56 24.68
CA MET A 223 -8.08 -5.92 24.47
C MET A 223 -7.18 -4.72 24.14
N GLY A 224 -7.72 -3.51 24.08
CA GLY A 224 -6.96 -2.29 23.82
C GLY A 224 -6.65 -2.02 22.36
N ARG A 225 -7.25 -2.74 21.42
CA ARG A 225 -7.06 -2.51 20.00
C ARG A 225 -7.59 -1.13 19.59
N ALA A 226 -6.85 -0.39 18.79
CA ALA A 226 -7.26 0.92 18.27
C ALA A 226 -8.11 0.79 16.99
N TYR A 227 -7.88 -0.24 16.22
CA TYR A 227 -8.54 -0.54 14.95
C TYR A 227 -8.65 -2.05 14.72
N LEU A 228 -9.44 -2.43 13.73
CA LEU A 228 -9.61 -3.81 13.29
C LEU A 228 -9.73 -3.85 11.77
N GLU A 229 -8.85 -4.60 11.12
CA GLU A 229 -9.00 -4.94 9.71
C GLU A 229 -10.10 -5.99 9.54
N LEU A 230 -10.97 -5.78 8.57
CA LEU A 230 -12.09 -6.66 8.23
C LEU A 230 -11.97 -7.15 6.78
N PRO A 231 -12.65 -8.25 6.41
CA PRO A 231 -12.79 -8.63 5.00
C PRO A 231 -13.35 -7.47 4.16
N LEU A 232 -12.91 -7.37 2.93
CA LEU A 232 -13.27 -6.28 2.02
C LEU A 232 -14.79 -6.12 1.89
N GLY A 233 -15.28 -4.90 2.02
CA GLY A 233 -16.70 -4.56 2.02
C GLY A 233 -17.42 -4.80 3.36
N LYS A 234 -16.68 -5.10 4.43
CA LYS A 234 -17.23 -5.29 5.79
C LYS A 234 -16.81 -4.21 6.79
N GLY A 235 -15.94 -3.29 6.38
CA GLY A 235 -15.50 -2.17 7.19
C GLY A 235 -16.19 -0.84 6.81
N ASP A 236 -15.51 0.25 7.12
CA ASP A 236 -16.02 1.61 6.93
C ASP A 236 -15.54 2.27 5.62
N VAL A 237 -14.78 1.55 4.77
CA VAL A 237 -14.42 2.06 3.44
C VAL A 237 -15.65 2.00 2.55
N ASP A 238 -16.17 3.15 2.13
CA ASP A 238 -17.27 3.22 1.17
C ASP A 238 -16.72 3.06 -0.26
N PHE A 239 -16.65 1.80 -0.73
CA PHE A 239 -16.14 1.49 -2.07
C PHE A 239 -17.02 2.04 -3.19
N ASP A 240 -18.29 2.36 -2.93
CA ASP A 240 -19.17 2.97 -3.93
C ASP A 240 -18.89 4.46 -4.13
N VAL A 241 -18.25 5.10 -3.15
CA VAL A 241 -17.75 6.48 -3.24
C VAL A 241 -16.26 6.51 -3.60
N TYR A 242 -15.45 5.63 -2.98
CA TYR A 242 -14.00 5.61 -3.17
C TYR A 242 -13.57 5.27 -4.60
N ILE A 243 -14.10 4.17 -5.19
CA ILE A 243 -13.68 3.72 -6.52
C ILE A 243 -13.95 4.78 -7.61
N PRO A 244 -15.13 5.40 -7.70
CA PRO A 244 -15.36 6.51 -8.63
C PRO A 244 -14.45 7.72 -8.36
N ALA A 245 -14.20 8.07 -7.09
CA ALA A 245 -13.31 9.17 -6.75
C ALA A 245 -11.86 8.88 -7.17
N LEU A 246 -11.40 7.64 -7.00
CA LEU A 246 -10.09 7.19 -7.47
C LEU A 246 -9.99 7.26 -9.00
N ALA A 247 -11.00 6.76 -9.72
CA ALA A 247 -11.07 6.84 -11.18
C ALA A 247 -11.01 8.28 -11.68
N ALA A 248 -11.67 9.20 -10.98
CA ALA A 248 -11.68 10.63 -11.34
C ALA A 248 -10.29 11.30 -11.24
N THR A 249 -9.32 10.70 -10.53
CA THR A 249 -7.92 11.15 -10.53
C THR A 249 -7.16 10.79 -11.80
N GLY A 250 -7.74 9.95 -12.66
CA GLY A 250 -7.07 9.36 -13.83
C GLY A 250 -6.35 8.05 -13.53
N PHE A 251 -6.45 7.51 -12.31
CA PHE A 251 -5.85 6.24 -11.95
C PHE A 251 -6.52 5.07 -12.68
N ASP A 252 -5.72 4.24 -13.35
CA ASP A 252 -6.15 3.01 -14.05
C ASP A 252 -5.21 1.82 -13.74
N GLY A 253 -4.62 1.83 -12.56
CA GLY A 253 -3.68 0.81 -12.11
C GLY A 253 -4.37 -0.39 -11.43
N PHE A 254 -3.68 -0.94 -10.44
CA PHE A 254 -4.10 -2.12 -9.71
C PHE A 254 -4.79 -1.77 -8.39
N LEU A 255 -5.94 -2.38 -8.14
CA LEU A 255 -6.54 -2.53 -6.82
C LEU A 255 -5.93 -3.80 -6.22
N THR A 256 -4.88 -3.66 -5.43
CA THR A 256 -4.10 -4.78 -4.91
C THR A 256 -4.66 -5.22 -3.55
N ILE A 257 -5.26 -6.41 -3.52
CA ILE A 257 -5.84 -6.97 -2.30
C ILE A 257 -4.71 -7.23 -1.30
N GLU A 258 -4.85 -6.64 -0.11
CA GLU A 258 -4.02 -6.91 1.05
C GLU A 258 -4.89 -7.43 2.19
N ARG A 259 -4.46 -8.55 2.80
CA ARG A 259 -5.15 -9.19 3.93
C ARG A 259 -4.13 -9.64 4.97
N GLU A 260 -3.93 -8.85 6.02
CA GLU A 260 -2.90 -9.10 7.04
C GLU A 260 -3.41 -10.03 8.15
N VAL A 261 -4.69 -9.96 8.47
CA VAL A 261 -5.31 -10.73 9.56
C VAL A 261 -6.40 -11.67 9.04
N GLY A 262 -7.12 -12.33 9.93
CA GLY A 262 -8.15 -13.32 9.59
C GLY A 262 -7.64 -14.76 9.66
N GLN A 263 -8.57 -15.71 9.86
CA GLN A 263 -8.22 -17.13 10.00
C GLN A 263 -8.14 -17.85 8.65
N ASN A 264 -8.90 -17.37 7.66
CA ASN A 264 -9.04 -17.97 6.33
C ASN A 264 -8.65 -16.98 5.23
N PRO A 265 -7.37 -16.58 5.12
CA PRO A 265 -6.97 -15.52 4.19
C PRO A 265 -7.28 -15.85 2.72
N VAL A 266 -7.21 -17.13 2.33
CA VAL A 266 -7.53 -17.55 0.95
C VAL A 266 -8.99 -17.27 0.61
N ASP A 267 -9.93 -17.57 1.52
CA ASP A 267 -11.34 -17.34 1.31
C ASP A 267 -11.64 -15.83 1.32
N ASP A 268 -11.06 -15.09 2.29
CA ASP A 268 -11.20 -13.64 2.38
C ASP A 268 -10.71 -12.94 1.09
N ILE A 269 -9.56 -13.35 0.56
CA ILE A 269 -8.98 -12.78 -0.68
C ILE A 269 -9.81 -13.16 -1.91
N THR A 270 -10.35 -14.38 -1.95
CA THR A 270 -11.22 -14.80 -3.04
C THR A 270 -12.51 -13.96 -3.07
N MET A 271 -13.15 -13.78 -1.91
CA MET A 271 -14.32 -12.91 -1.78
C MET A 271 -13.99 -11.45 -2.14
N ALA A 272 -12.81 -10.97 -1.74
CA ALA A 272 -12.36 -9.63 -2.08
C ALA A 272 -12.21 -9.44 -3.60
N ALA A 273 -11.65 -10.43 -4.31
CA ALA A 273 -11.50 -10.38 -5.76
C ALA A 273 -12.87 -10.32 -6.46
N ASP A 274 -13.85 -11.11 -6.00
CA ASP A 274 -15.21 -11.09 -6.55
C ASP A 274 -15.92 -9.76 -6.26
N PHE A 275 -15.79 -9.24 -5.04
CA PHE A 275 -16.30 -7.93 -4.65
C PHE A 275 -15.75 -6.81 -5.54
N LEU A 276 -14.43 -6.80 -5.79
CA LEU A 276 -13.82 -5.79 -6.65
C LEU A 276 -14.30 -5.92 -8.10
N ARG A 277 -14.46 -7.14 -8.65
CA ARG A 277 -15.03 -7.33 -10.00
C ARG A 277 -16.43 -6.76 -10.11
N GLU A 278 -17.28 -7.01 -9.10
CA GLU A 278 -18.63 -6.45 -9.06
C GLU A 278 -18.59 -4.91 -9.06
N LYS A 279 -17.75 -4.31 -8.22
CA LYS A 279 -17.60 -2.85 -8.14
C LYS A 279 -17.07 -2.26 -9.46
N LEU A 280 -16.03 -2.86 -10.04
CA LEU A 280 -15.47 -2.39 -11.30
C LEU A 280 -16.49 -2.51 -12.44
N ALA A 281 -17.25 -3.60 -12.52
CA ALA A 281 -18.33 -3.78 -13.49
C ALA A 281 -19.45 -2.73 -13.31
N LYS A 282 -19.86 -2.47 -12.06
CA LYS A 282 -20.88 -1.45 -11.72
C LYS A 282 -20.54 -0.08 -12.26
N PHE A 283 -19.25 0.30 -12.24
CA PHE A 283 -18.77 1.62 -12.65
C PHE A 283 -18.16 1.65 -14.05
N ASN A 284 -18.17 0.55 -14.81
CA ASN A 284 -17.53 0.40 -16.12
C ASN A 284 -16.03 0.71 -16.11
N LEU A 285 -15.30 0.20 -15.10
CA LEU A 285 -13.88 0.46 -14.84
C LEU A 285 -13.00 -0.80 -14.96
N GLY A 286 -13.57 -1.95 -15.33
CA GLY A 286 -12.89 -3.24 -15.48
C GLY A 286 -12.43 -3.54 -16.89
#